data_827d4790e7dab0dd1dc44b7dc294deb4
#
_entry.id   827d4790e7dab0dd1dc44b7dc294deb4
#
_cell.length_a   1.000
_cell.length_b   1.000
_cell.length_c   1.000
_cell.angle_alpha   90.00
_cell.angle_beta   90.00
_cell.angle_gamma   90.00
#
_symmetry.space_group_name_H-M   'P 1'
#
loop_
_entity.id
_entity.type
_entity.pdbx_description
1 polymer ?
#
loop_
_entity_poly.entity_id
_entity_poly.type
_entity_poly.pdbx_seq_one_letter_code
_entity_poly.pdbx_strand_id
1 'polypeptide(L)'
;MGACFGSFEKPHGKILRNHSISLRDRSDSEIESGWRNTPKTITIRGICHNAGAHMDEVHTAMVFDRVAVKPDELGGSETTGSLFWMGSNPWLKVNLNGERFTNEAAPYDYILNSTLTQPGHTVVDIWDSDYEKHLEQFDIHGCARVFPFDNGAPTNMTLEATKGLNEGLIQDGYIVVADTIEELAEGLGLPAETLKKTVERQNENYDAGVDPDFGKDAHRLSAIRTAPFYGVRTSGYMLCTLDGITINENFQTVDDNGKAIEGLYVTGVDSGSYYAHTYPNMSTGNCCGRSVTFGRMIGKALAAQ
;
A
#
# COMPACT_ATOMS: atom_id res chain seq x y z
N MET A 1 12.68 -0.14 3.34
CA MET A 1 14.07 0.22 3.62
C MET A 1 14.96 -0.54 2.66
N GLY A 2 15.60 0.14 1.73
CA GLY A 2 16.61 -0.42 0.86
C GLY A 2 17.99 -0.21 1.49
N ALA A 3 18.86 -1.18 1.36
CA ALA A 3 20.26 -1.05 1.74
C ALA A 3 21.14 -1.40 0.55
N CYS A 4 22.01 -0.48 0.17
CA CYS A 4 23.06 -0.73 -0.80
C CYS A 4 24.35 -1.08 -0.04
N PHE A 5 24.93 -2.24 -0.31
CA PHE A 5 26.20 -2.65 0.22
C PHE A 5 27.21 -2.65 -0.93
N GLY A 6 28.09 -1.68 -0.93
CA GLY A 6 29.22 -1.64 -1.86
C GLY A 6 30.49 -1.32 -1.12
N SER A 7 31.54 -2.09 -1.34
CA SER A 7 32.89 -1.71 -1.01
C SER A 7 33.60 -1.30 -2.29
N PHE A 8 33.86 0.00 -2.45
CA PHE A 8 34.74 0.47 -3.52
C PHE A 8 36.16 0.54 -2.97
N GLU A 9 37.06 -0.27 -3.47
CA GLU A 9 38.48 0.01 -3.35
C GLU A 9 38.88 1.01 -4.43
N LYS A 10 39.27 2.21 -4.01
CA LYS A 10 40.05 3.09 -4.88
C LYS A 10 41.46 2.53 -5.02
N PRO A 11 42.16 2.81 -6.14
CA PRO A 11 43.57 2.36 -6.36
C PRO A 11 44.57 2.77 -5.27
N HIS A 12 44.12 3.38 -4.19
CA HIS A 12 44.94 3.82 -3.05
C HIS A 12 44.37 3.47 -1.68
N GLY A 13 43.66 2.37 -1.56
CA GLY A 13 43.44 1.69 -0.28
C GLY A 13 42.64 2.41 0.80
N LYS A 14 41.63 3.25 0.45
CA LYS A 14 40.68 3.81 1.45
C LYS A 14 39.30 3.22 1.27
N ILE A 15 38.88 2.39 2.24
CA ILE A 15 37.51 1.88 2.36
C ILE A 15 36.59 3.04 2.74
N LEU A 16 35.65 3.38 1.89
CA LEU A 16 34.53 4.26 2.24
C LEU A 16 33.54 3.45 3.08
N ARG A 17 33.52 3.68 4.40
CA ARG A 17 32.52 3.09 5.29
C ARG A 17 31.16 3.75 5.05
N ASN A 18 30.16 2.89 4.87
CA ASN A 18 28.76 3.26 4.68
C ASN A 18 28.22 4.20 5.75
N HIS A 19 27.57 5.24 5.30
CA HIS A 19 26.56 5.94 6.09
C HIS A 19 25.19 5.48 5.59
N SER A 20 24.47 4.77 6.44
CA SER A 20 23.04 4.52 6.22
C SER A 20 22.31 5.86 6.34
N ILE A 21 21.86 6.41 5.23
CA ILE A 21 21.03 7.60 5.25
C ILE A 21 19.60 7.14 5.56
N SER A 22 19.14 7.42 6.79
CA SER A 22 17.76 7.25 7.19
C SER A 22 16.94 8.40 6.59
N LEU A 23 15.91 8.08 5.81
CA LEU A 23 14.95 9.06 5.29
C LEU A 23 13.95 9.56 6.36
N ARG A 24 14.20 9.26 7.65
CA ARG A 24 13.27 9.59 8.74
C ARG A 24 13.24 11.06 9.20
N ASP A 25 14.13 11.90 8.71
CA ASP A 25 14.29 13.26 9.23
C ASP A 25 13.86 14.38 8.27
N ARG A 26 13.02 14.09 7.29
CA ARG A 26 12.48 15.15 6.43
C ARG A 26 10.96 15.15 6.46
N SER A 27 10.38 16.33 6.68
CA SER A 27 8.94 16.56 6.53
C SER A 27 8.55 16.41 5.05
N ASP A 28 7.34 15.91 4.77
CA ASP A 28 6.85 15.65 3.40
C ASP A 28 6.89 16.90 2.49
N SER A 29 6.77 18.11 3.09
CA SER A 29 6.92 19.40 2.38
C SER A 29 8.32 19.66 1.82
N GLU A 30 9.37 19.03 2.37
CA GLU A 30 10.74 19.14 1.85
C GLU A 30 11.00 18.20 0.67
N ILE A 31 10.21 17.14 0.51
CA ILE A 31 10.35 16.20 -0.60
C ILE A 31 9.80 16.82 -1.89
N GLU A 32 8.71 17.55 -1.86
CA GLU A 32 8.08 18.14 -3.07
C GLU A 32 8.78 19.41 -3.58
N SER A 33 9.21 20.29 -2.69
CA SER A 33 9.99 21.46 -3.10
C SER A 33 11.40 21.12 -3.59
N GLY A 34 11.88 19.93 -3.25
CA GLY A 34 13.24 19.45 -3.46
C GLY A 34 13.59 19.06 -4.89
N TRP A 35 12.61 18.81 -5.75
CA TRP A 35 12.91 18.41 -7.15
C TRP A 35 13.47 19.54 -8.02
N ARG A 36 13.32 20.79 -7.61
CA ARG A 36 13.77 21.95 -8.41
C ARG A 36 15.02 22.68 -7.89
N ASN A 37 15.38 22.58 -6.60
CA ASN A 37 16.44 23.43 -6.02
C ASN A 37 17.28 22.81 -4.89
N THR A 38 17.25 21.49 -4.64
CA THR A 38 18.15 20.90 -3.64
C THR A 38 19.53 20.62 -4.21
N PRO A 39 20.61 20.80 -3.42
CA PRO A 39 21.91 20.23 -3.76
C PRO A 39 21.71 18.72 -3.92
N LYS A 40 22.13 18.18 -5.08
CA LYS A 40 21.94 16.79 -5.53
C LYS A 40 22.04 15.83 -4.37
N THR A 41 20.90 15.42 -3.81
CA THR A 41 20.85 14.30 -2.86
C THR A 41 21.27 13.09 -3.64
N ILE A 42 22.44 12.56 -3.34
CA ILE A 42 22.95 11.35 -3.97
C ILE A 42 22.09 10.21 -3.41
N THR A 43 21.09 9.80 -4.17
CA THR A 43 20.31 8.62 -3.85
C THR A 43 21.13 7.37 -4.13
N ILE A 44 20.83 6.25 -3.45
CA ILE A 44 21.46 4.95 -3.72
C ILE A 44 21.37 4.62 -5.21
N ARG A 45 20.21 4.82 -5.84
CA ARG A 45 20.02 4.65 -7.29
C ARG A 45 20.93 5.53 -8.11
N GLY A 46 21.13 6.79 -7.73
CA GLY A 46 22.05 7.71 -8.38
C GLY A 46 23.51 7.28 -8.26
N ILE A 47 23.95 6.72 -7.13
CA ILE A 47 25.29 6.17 -6.96
C ILE A 47 25.50 4.98 -7.91
N CYS A 48 24.56 4.05 -7.96
CA CYS A 48 24.64 2.86 -8.80
C CYS A 48 24.59 3.23 -10.28
N HIS A 49 23.71 4.16 -10.67
CA HIS A 49 23.67 4.67 -12.04
C HIS A 49 25.00 5.30 -12.47
N ASN A 50 25.61 6.11 -11.61
CA ASN A 50 26.93 6.68 -11.88
C ASN A 50 28.06 5.64 -11.96
N ALA A 51 27.85 4.45 -11.40
CA ALA A 51 28.75 3.31 -11.54
C ALA A 51 28.47 2.47 -12.79
N GLY A 52 27.53 2.88 -13.64
CA GLY A 52 27.12 2.18 -14.85
C GLY A 52 26.13 1.04 -14.61
N ALA A 53 25.40 1.06 -13.51
CA ALA A 53 24.40 0.05 -13.22
C ALA A 53 23.15 0.20 -14.11
N HIS A 54 22.69 -0.93 -14.63
CA HIS A 54 21.43 -1.04 -15.36
C HIS A 54 20.23 -0.94 -14.42
N MET A 55 19.17 -0.28 -14.86
CA MET A 55 17.86 -0.22 -14.19
C MET A 55 16.88 -1.13 -14.90
N ASP A 56 15.93 -1.70 -14.16
CA ASP A 56 14.82 -2.42 -14.79
C ASP A 56 14.12 -1.52 -15.81
N GLU A 57 13.73 -2.09 -16.96
CA GLU A 57 13.13 -1.33 -18.07
C GLU A 57 11.72 -0.84 -17.76
N VAL A 58 10.99 -1.57 -16.92
CA VAL A 58 9.61 -1.25 -16.55
C VAL A 58 9.57 -0.65 -15.17
N HIS A 59 9.19 0.62 -15.09
CA HIS A 59 9.08 1.36 -13.83
C HIS A 59 7.67 1.25 -13.27
N THR A 60 7.53 0.55 -12.15
CA THR A 60 6.25 0.37 -11.44
C THR A 60 6.41 0.55 -9.93
N ALA A 61 5.27 0.72 -9.25
CA ALA A 61 5.24 0.82 -7.80
C ALA A 61 4.12 -0.05 -7.23
N MET A 62 4.32 -0.56 -6.03
CA MET A 62 3.24 -1.07 -5.20
C MET A 62 2.47 0.11 -4.65
N VAL A 63 1.21 0.16 -5.01
CA VAL A 63 0.26 1.16 -4.54
C VAL A 63 -0.83 0.49 -3.69
N PHE A 64 -1.44 1.23 -2.77
CA PHE A 64 -2.50 0.70 -1.92
C PHE A 64 -3.50 1.79 -1.53
N ASP A 65 -4.71 1.39 -1.17
CA ASP A 65 -5.88 2.23 -0.93
C ASP A 65 -6.20 2.39 0.57
N ARG A 66 -5.19 2.68 1.38
CA ARG A 66 -5.31 2.74 2.84
C ARG A 66 -5.02 4.10 3.45
N VAL A 67 -5.03 5.13 2.65
CA VAL A 67 -4.83 6.47 3.18
C VAL A 67 -6.18 7.13 3.37
N ALA A 68 -6.54 7.34 4.65
CA ALA A 68 -7.70 8.11 5.01
C ALA A 68 -7.49 9.59 4.67
N VAL A 69 -8.49 10.21 4.08
CA VAL A 69 -8.53 11.62 3.68
C VAL A 69 -9.67 12.28 4.44
N LYS A 70 -9.54 13.54 4.81
CA LYS A 70 -10.62 14.28 5.48
C LYS A 70 -11.86 14.37 4.58
N PRO A 71 -13.08 14.41 5.17
CA PRO A 71 -14.31 14.47 4.39
C PRO A 71 -14.46 15.67 3.46
N ASP A 72 -13.74 16.74 3.71
CA ASP A 72 -13.70 17.99 2.93
C ASP A 72 -12.50 18.06 1.96
N GLU A 73 -11.63 17.05 1.97
CA GLU A 73 -10.43 16.97 1.14
C GLU A 73 -10.57 15.91 0.03
N LEU A 74 -9.72 16.04 -0.97
CA LEU A 74 -9.51 15.03 -2.01
C LEU A 74 -8.13 14.39 -1.84
N GLY A 75 -7.99 13.15 -2.27
CA GLY A 75 -6.71 12.48 -2.31
C GLY A 75 -5.75 13.16 -3.30
N GLY A 76 -4.48 13.24 -2.93
CA GLY A 76 -3.45 13.84 -3.78
C GLY A 76 -2.15 14.09 -3.02
N SER A 77 -1.21 14.73 -3.71
CA SER A 77 0.14 15.00 -3.19
C SER A 77 0.16 15.99 -1.99
N GLU A 78 -0.86 16.80 -1.86
CA GLU A 78 -0.97 17.77 -0.77
C GLU A 78 -1.72 17.24 0.45
N THR A 79 -2.28 16.03 0.35
CA THR A 79 -3.02 15.40 1.43
C THR A 79 -2.08 14.77 2.43
N THR A 80 -2.18 15.17 3.69
CA THR A 80 -1.40 14.58 4.79
C THR A 80 -1.99 13.28 5.33
N GLY A 81 -2.90 12.65 4.68
CA GLY A 81 -3.67 11.49 5.08
C GLY A 81 -3.13 10.60 6.20
N SER A 82 -3.97 9.82 6.80
CA SER A 82 -3.62 8.90 7.88
C SER A 82 -3.86 7.45 7.47
N LEU A 83 -3.15 6.51 8.08
CA LEU A 83 -3.28 5.10 7.73
C LEU A 83 -4.61 4.51 8.23
N PHE A 84 -5.47 4.14 7.31
CA PHE A 84 -6.68 3.36 7.57
C PHE A 84 -6.40 1.87 7.36
N TRP A 85 -6.12 1.14 8.45
CA TRP A 85 -5.68 -0.26 8.36
C TRP A 85 -6.69 -1.17 7.67
N MET A 86 -7.98 -0.96 7.92
CA MET A 86 -9.05 -1.76 7.32
C MET A 86 -9.32 -1.47 5.84
N GLY A 87 -8.71 -0.46 5.23
CA GLY A 87 -8.99 -0.04 3.86
C GLY A 87 -8.74 -1.10 2.79
N SER A 88 -7.95 -2.13 3.10
CA SER A 88 -7.74 -3.26 2.18
C SER A 88 -8.75 -4.40 2.37
N ASN A 89 -9.65 -4.33 3.34
CA ASN A 89 -10.74 -5.28 3.42
C ASN A 89 -11.80 -4.97 2.36
N PRO A 90 -12.57 -5.96 1.91
CA PRO A 90 -13.52 -5.80 0.81
C PRO A 90 -14.83 -5.11 1.25
N TRP A 91 -14.73 -3.99 1.99
CA TRP A 91 -15.86 -3.13 2.31
C TRP A 91 -16.54 -2.62 1.04
N LEU A 92 -17.77 -2.15 1.16
CA LEU A 92 -18.38 -1.40 0.07
C LEU A 92 -17.54 -0.14 -0.21
N LYS A 93 -17.06 0.00 -1.44
CA LYS A 93 -16.38 1.21 -1.92
C LYS A 93 -17.28 1.94 -2.92
N VAL A 94 -17.51 3.22 -2.66
CA VAL A 94 -18.24 4.10 -3.56
C VAL A 94 -17.36 5.26 -4.01
N ASN A 95 -17.64 5.78 -5.20
CA ASN A 95 -17.05 7.03 -5.67
C ASN A 95 -17.74 8.25 -5.02
N LEU A 96 -17.29 9.46 -5.34
CA LEU A 96 -17.89 10.69 -4.78
C LEU A 96 -19.32 10.99 -5.29
N ASN A 97 -19.84 10.21 -6.24
CA ASN A 97 -21.25 10.25 -6.63
C ASN A 97 -22.11 9.28 -5.77
N GLY A 98 -21.54 8.55 -4.84
CA GLY A 98 -22.23 7.54 -4.04
C GLY A 98 -22.45 6.21 -4.76
N GLU A 99 -21.78 5.96 -5.89
CA GLU A 99 -21.94 4.79 -6.74
C GLU A 99 -20.80 3.79 -6.55
N ARG A 100 -21.12 2.50 -6.46
CA ARG A 100 -20.15 1.41 -6.50
C ARG A 100 -19.53 1.32 -7.90
N PHE A 101 -18.23 1.06 -8.00
CA PHE A 101 -17.49 1.15 -9.26
C PHE A 101 -16.54 -0.02 -9.54
N THR A 102 -16.35 -0.94 -8.59
CA THR A 102 -15.37 -2.02 -8.70
C THR A 102 -15.75 -3.23 -7.86
N ASN A 103 -15.04 -4.34 -8.07
CA ASN A 103 -15.00 -5.46 -7.13
C ASN A 103 -13.97 -5.15 -6.04
N GLU A 104 -14.41 -4.90 -4.84
CA GLU A 104 -13.57 -4.51 -3.70
C GLU A 104 -12.69 -5.66 -3.17
N ALA A 105 -12.92 -6.88 -3.66
CA ALA A 105 -12.08 -8.04 -3.38
C ALA A 105 -10.93 -8.23 -4.39
N ALA A 106 -10.81 -7.35 -5.38
CA ALA A 106 -9.70 -7.37 -6.32
C ALA A 106 -8.36 -7.00 -5.62
N PRO A 107 -7.22 -7.38 -6.20
CA PRO A 107 -5.92 -6.91 -5.71
C PRO A 107 -5.83 -5.38 -5.70
N TYR A 108 -5.07 -4.83 -4.76
CA TYR A 108 -4.95 -3.38 -4.51
C TYR A 108 -4.68 -2.56 -5.77
N ASP A 109 -3.78 -3.04 -6.62
CA ASP A 109 -3.37 -2.36 -7.85
C ASP A 109 -4.57 -2.14 -8.79
N TYR A 110 -5.46 -3.14 -8.88
CA TYR A 110 -6.67 -3.05 -9.71
C TYR A 110 -7.70 -2.08 -9.13
N ILE A 111 -7.92 -2.14 -7.82
CA ILE A 111 -8.85 -1.21 -7.13
C ILE A 111 -8.33 0.21 -7.30
N LEU A 112 -7.04 0.45 -7.07
CA LEU A 112 -6.48 1.79 -7.15
C LEU A 112 -6.46 2.33 -8.58
N ASN A 113 -6.15 1.49 -9.57
CA ASN A 113 -6.27 1.90 -10.98
C ASN A 113 -7.72 2.27 -11.35
N SER A 114 -8.71 1.56 -10.79
CA SER A 114 -10.12 1.93 -10.94
C SER A 114 -10.44 3.25 -10.25
N THR A 115 -9.85 3.50 -9.07
CA THR A 115 -9.99 4.77 -8.33
C THR A 115 -9.48 5.97 -9.12
N LEU A 116 -8.41 5.82 -9.90
CA LEU A 116 -7.86 6.91 -10.73
C LEU A 116 -8.85 7.44 -11.78
N THR A 117 -9.84 6.64 -12.15
CA THR A 117 -10.89 7.04 -13.11
C THR A 117 -12.12 7.64 -12.43
N GLN A 118 -12.19 7.63 -11.09
CA GLN A 118 -13.30 8.17 -10.33
C GLN A 118 -13.15 9.68 -10.05
N PRO A 119 -14.26 10.40 -9.79
CA PRO A 119 -14.23 11.81 -9.44
C PRO A 119 -13.25 12.11 -8.28
N GLY A 120 -12.37 13.07 -8.48
CA GLY A 120 -11.41 13.51 -7.48
C GLY A 120 -10.36 12.46 -7.08
N HIS A 121 -10.26 11.32 -7.81
CA HIS A 121 -9.35 10.20 -7.49
C HIS A 121 -9.48 9.74 -6.04
N THR A 122 -10.66 9.92 -5.44
CA THR A 122 -10.99 9.66 -4.05
C THR A 122 -12.23 8.78 -4.01
N VAL A 123 -12.24 7.81 -3.12
CA VAL A 123 -13.36 6.88 -2.92
C VAL A 123 -13.71 6.82 -1.45
N VAL A 124 -14.81 6.16 -1.12
CA VAL A 124 -15.29 6.07 0.26
C VAL A 124 -15.52 4.61 0.60
N ASP A 125 -14.89 4.14 1.66
CA ASP A 125 -15.17 2.86 2.29
C ASP A 125 -16.33 3.02 3.26
N ILE A 126 -17.31 2.11 3.20
CA ILE A 126 -18.52 2.14 4.04
C ILE A 126 -18.73 0.78 4.70
N TRP A 127 -18.99 0.81 6.02
CA TRP A 127 -19.31 -0.38 6.82
C TRP A 127 -20.24 0.00 7.98
N ASP A 128 -20.70 -1.00 8.71
CA ASP A 128 -21.60 -0.82 9.87
C ASP A 128 -21.00 -1.40 11.16
N SER A 129 -21.77 -1.37 12.25
CA SER A 129 -21.32 -1.84 13.56
C SER A 129 -21.11 -3.36 13.66
N ASP A 130 -21.61 -4.15 12.69
CA ASP A 130 -21.38 -5.59 12.62
C ASP A 130 -20.03 -5.95 11.93
N TYR A 131 -19.14 -4.97 11.71
CA TYR A 131 -17.91 -5.12 10.96
C TYR A 131 -16.97 -6.23 11.46
N GLU A 132 -16.97 -6.52 12.76
CA GLU A 132 -16.12 -7.58 13.33
C GLU A 132 -16.51 -8.95 12.76
N LYS A 133 -17.80 -9.22 12.67
CA LYS A 133 -18.34 -10.44 12.05
C LYS A 133 -17.93 -10.54 10.58
N HIS A 134 -17.97 -9.43 9.87
CA HIS A 134 -17.58 -9.41 8.46
C HIS A 134 -16.07 -9.57 8.28
N LEU A 135 -15.24 -8.97 9.13
CA LEU A 135 -13.79 -9.19 9.13
C LEU A 135 -13.41 -10.67 9.32
N GLU A 136 -14.13 -11.39 10.19
CA GLU A 136 -13.92 -12.83 10.35
C GLU A 136 -14.36 -13.62 9.11
N GLN A 137 -15.50 -13.23 8.52
CA GLN A 137 -16.06 -13.86 7.32
C GLN A 137 -15.19 -13.66 6.07
N PHE A 138 -14.53 -12.53 5.93
CA PHE A 138 -13.79 -12.15 4.70
C PHE A 138 -12.61 -13.06 4.39
N ASP A 139 -12.21 -13.91 5.33
CA ASP A 139 -11.03 -14.73 5.15
C ASP A 139 -9.77 -13.86 4.97
N ILE A 140 -8.81 -14.31 4.16
CA ILE A 140 -7.57 -13.60 3.96
C ILE A 140 -7.73 -12.58 2.85
N HIS A 141 -7.50 -11.30 3.18
CA HIS A 141 -7.47 -10.25 2.18
C HIS A 141 -6.28 -9.32 2.40
N GLY A 142 -5.26 -9.50 1.59
CA GLY A 142 -4.03 -8.70 1.65
C GLY A 142 -3.37 -8.69 3.03
N CYS A 143 -2.84 -7.54 3.46
CA CYS A 143 -2.21 -7.40 4.77
C CYS A 143 -3.11 -6.82 5.86
N ALA A 144 -4.40 -6.60 5.62
CA ALA A 144 -5.31 -6.07 6.64
C ALA A 144 -5.94 -7.14 7.55
N ARG A 145 -5.34 -8.32 7.61
CA ARG A 145 -5.85 -9.44 8.39
C ARG A 145 -5.75 -9.20 9.89
N VAL A 146 -6.87 -9.38 10.59
CA VAL A 146 -7.01 -9.23 12.04
C VAL A 146 -7.32 -10.53 12.77
N PHE A 147 -7.69 -11.59 12.04
CA PHE A 147 -7.91 -12.94 12.58
C PHE A 147 -6.79 -13.89 12.14
N PRO A 148 -6.38 -14.87 12.97
CA PRO A 148 -5.38 -15.86 12.60
C PRO A 148 -5.85 -16.71 11.42
N PHE A 149 -4.90 -17.29 10.69
CA PHE A 149 -5.24 -18.35 9.72
C PHE A 149 -5.62 -19.65 10.44
N ASP A 150 -6.38 -20.51 9.79
CA ASP A 150 -6.73 -21.83 10.28
C ASP A 150 -5.49 -22.71 10.57
N ASN A 151 -4.39 -22.47 9.86
CA ASN A 151 -3.11 -23.16 10.09
C ASN A 151 -2.30 -22.56 11.27
N GLY A 152 -2.86 -21.60 12.01
CA GLY A 152 -2.23 -20.96 13.17
C GLY A 152 -1.22 -19.86 12.84
N ALA A 153 -1.06 -19.46 11.57
CA ALA A 153 -0.22 -18.32 11.24
C ALA A 153 -0.77 -17.01 11.87
N PRO A 154 0.09 -16.15 12.42
CA PRO A 154 -0.34 -14.98 13.20
C PRO A 154 -1.03 -13.93 12.34
N THR A 155 -1.80 -13.07 12.99
CA THR A 155 -2.36 -11.86 12.39
C THR A 155 -1.26 -10.84 12.10
N ASN A 156 -1.51 -9.93 11.15
CA ASN A 156 -0.62 -8.79 10.93
C ASN A 156 -0.84 -7.69 11.96
N MET A 157 -2.08 -7.58 12.48
CA MET A 157 -2.49 -6.68 13.55
C MET A 157 -3.65 -7.33 14.30
N THR A 158 -3.74 -7.12 15.60
CA THR A 158 -4.86 -7.63 16.39
C THR A 158 -6.13 -6.82 16.14
N LEU A 159 -7.29 -7.42 16.34
CA LEU A 159 -8.56 -6.72 16.25
C LEU A 159 -8.61 -5.53 17.22
N GLU A 160 -8.11 -5.70 18.45
CA GLU A 160 -8.05 -4.64 19.46
C GLU A 160 -7.20 -3.45 19.00
N ALA A 161 -6.02 -3.71 18.46
CA ALA A 161 -5.17 -2.64 17.91
C ALA A 161 -5.83 -1.94 16.71
N THR A 162 -6.55 -2.69 15.86
CA THR A 162 -7.31 -2.12 14.74
C THR A 162 -8.44 -1.21 15.22
N LYS A 163 -9.18 -1.62 16.28
CA LYS A 163 -10.18 -0.77 16.91
C LYS A 163 -9.59 0.53 17.44
N GLY A 164 -8.46 0.45 18.15
CA GLY A 164 -7.78 1.64 18.67
C GLY A 164 -7.33 2.59 17.57
N LEU A 165 -6.86 2.08 16.41
CA LEU A 165 -6.55 2.92 15.24
C LEU A 165 -7.80 3.60 14.68
N ASN A 166 -8.92 2.88 14.56
CA ASN A 166 -10.16 3.46 14.07
C ASN A 166 -10.71 4.53 15.03
N GLU A 167 -10.64 4.31 16.34
CA GLU A 167 -11.00 5.32 17.35
C GLU A 167 -10.17 6.59 17.21
N GLY A 168 -8.87 6.45 16.97
CA GLY A 168 -7.99 7.59 16.65
C GLY A 168 -8.44 8.33 15.39
N LEU A 169 -8.74 7.61 14.31
CA LEU A 169 -9.24 8.21 13.06
C LEU A 169 -10.59 8.89 13.20
N ILE A 170 -11.48 8.38 14.08
CA ILE A 170 -12.75 9.03 14.44
C ILE A 170 -12.47 10.34 15.18
N GLN A 171 -11.63 10.32 16.22
CA GLN A 171 -11.27 11.51 17.01
C GLN A 171 -10.60 12.58 16.14
N ASP A 172 -9.77 12.17 15.20
CA ASP A 172 -9.09 13.06 14.26
C ASP A 172 -10.00 13.53 13.10
N GLY A 173 -11.25 13.01 13.02
CA GLY A 173 -12.26 13.43 12.04
C GLY A 173 -12.01 12.90 10.62
N TYR A 174 -11.32 11.76 10.46
CA TYR A 174 -11.21 11.04 9.19
C TYR A 174 -12.37 10.09 8.96
N ILE A 175 -12.78 9.33 10.00
CA ILE A 175 -13.93 8.45 9.93
C ILE A 175 -15.15 9.22 10.41
N VAL A 176 -16.18 9.26 9.57
CA VAL A 176 -17.51 9.77 9.90
C VAL A 176 -18.33 8.64 10.50
N VAL A 177 -19.02 8.93 11.59
CA VAL A 177 -19.93 8.01 12.30
C VAL A 177 -21.31 8.62 12.30
N ALA A 178 -22.33 7.85 11.94
CA ALA A 178 -23.72 8.32 11.86
C ALA A 178 -24.72 7.22 12.22
N ASP A 179 -25.91 7.61 12.66
CA ASP A 179 -26.99 6.67 12.99
C ASP A 179 -27.84 6.31 11.77
N THR A 180 -27.76 7.08 10.69
CA THR A 180 -28.45 6.83 9.42
C THR A 180 -27.53 6.95 8.23
N ILE A 181 -27.90 6.32 7.10
CA ILE A 181 -27.14 6.42 5.84
C ILE A 181 -27.19 7.85 5.27
N GLU A 182 -28.29 8.55 5.48
CA GLU A 182 -28.48 9.94 5.07
C GLU A 182 -27.50 10.86 5.80
N GLU A 183 -27.38 10.75 7.12
CA GLU A 183 -26.42 11.50 7.93
C GLU A 183 -24.98 11.14 7.58
N LEU A 184 -24.73 9.85 7.33
CA LEU A 184 -23.39 9.41 6.87
C LEU A 184 -23.02 10.06 5.54
N ALA A 185 -23.96 10.09 4.59
CA ALA A 185 -23.77 10.73 3.28
C ALA A 185 -23.49 12.22 3.44
N GLU A 186 -24.25 12.92 4.27
CA GLU A 186 -24.03 14.34 4.56
C GLU A 186 -22.63 14.60 5.13
N GLY A 187 -22.25 13.83 6.15
CA GLY A 187 -20.93 13.93 6.80
C GLY A 187 -19.75 13.64 5.85
N LEU A 188 -19.96 12.80 4.84
CA LEU A 188 -18.98 12.44 3.83
C LEU A 188 -19.04 13.32 2.57
N GLY A 189 -20.03 14.22 2.45
CA GLY A 189 -20.25 15.04 1.27
C GLY A 189 -20.68 14.24 0.05
N LEU A 190 -21.48 13.17 0.23
CA LEU A 190 -22.01 12.30 -0.81
C LEU A 190 -23.49 12.59 -1.10
N PRO A 191 -23.99 12.30 -2.32
CA PRO A 191 -25.44 12.37 -2.61
C PRO A 191 -26.20 11.28 -1.83
N ALA A 192 -27.01 11.68 -0.85
CA ALA A 192 -27.68 10.77 0.09
C ALA A 192 -28.58 9.74 -0.61
N GLU A 193 -29.40 10.16 -1.56
CA GLU A 193 -30.31 9.28 -2.30
C GLU A 193 -29.56 8.22 -3.14
N THR A 194 -28.42 8.58 -3.69
CA THR A 194 -27.59 7.63 -4.45
C THR A 194 -26.92 6.65 -3.54
N LEU A 195 -26.30 7.13 -2.43
CA LEU A 195 -25.67 6.27 -1.46
C LEU A 195 -26.65 5.26 -0.86
N LYS A 196 -27.87 5.72 -0.51
CA LYS A 196 -28.92 4.85 0.03
C LYS A 196 -29.25 3.70 -0.93
N LYS A 197 -29.48 3.99 -2.20
CA LYS A 197 -29.72 2.96 -3.23
C LYS A 197 -28.55 1.99 -3.38
N THR A 198 -27.32 2.51 -3.30
CA THR A 198 -26.13 1.67 -3.38
C THR A 198 -26.01 0.73 -2.18
N VAL A 199 -26.33 1.22 -0.98
CA VAL A 199 -26.36 0.40 0.25
C VAL A 199 -27.50 -0.62 0.20
N GLU A 200 -28.67 -0.25 -0.25
CA GLU A 200 -29.81 -1.18 -0.46
C GLU A 200 -29.39 -2.31 -1.43
N ARG A 201 -28.78 -1.95 -2.56
CA ARG A 201 -28.29 -2.93 -3.54
C ARG A 201 -27.19 -3.85 -2.97
N GLN A 202 -26.27 -3.31 -2.17
CA GLN A 202 -25.27 -4.11 -1.46
C GLN A 202 -25.90 -5.13 -0.51
N ASN A 203 -26.94 -4.72 0.21
CA ASN A 203 -27.68 -5.58 1.10
C ASN A 203 -28.46 -6.69 0.40
N GLU A 204 -29.05 -6.37 -0.77
CA GLU A 204 -29.68 -7.39 -1.64
C GLU A 204 -28.67 -8.44 -2.11
N ASN A 205 -27.49 -8.00 -2.57
CA ASN A 205 -26.41 -8.90 -3.01
C ASN A 205 -25.92 -9.79 -1.87
N TYR A 206 -25.77 -9.23 -0.66
CA TYR A 206 -25.40 -9.99 0.52
C TYR A 206 -26.44 -11.07 0.86
N ASP A 207 -27.74 -10.75 0.86
CA ASP A 207 -28.82 -11.70 1.16
C ASP A 207 -28.94 -12.79 0.11
N ALA A 208 -28.72 -12.44 -1.16
CA ALA A 208 -28.71 -13.38 -2.27
C ALA A 208 -27.46 -14.28 -2.27
N GLY A 209 -26.39 -13.90 -1.55
CA GLY A 209 -25.11 -14.58 -1.59
C GLY A 209 -24.43 -14.54 -2.96
N VAL A 210 -24.75 -13.52 -3.78
CA VAL A 210 -24.19 -13.35 -5.12
C VAL A 210 -24.12 -11.86 -5.47
N ASP A 211 -23.02 -11.46 -6.11
CA ASP A 211 -22.81 -10.11 -6.65
C ASP A 211 -22.87 -10.15 -8.18
N PRO A 212 -24.03 -9.89 -8.80
CA PRO A 212 -24.16 -9.88 -10.24
C PRO A 212 -23.57 -8.63 -10.89
N ASP A 213 -23.24 -7.60 -10.11
CA ASP A 213 -22.80 -6.31 -10.60
C ASP A 213 -21.27 -6.30 -10.89
N PHE A 214 -20.47 -6.87 -9.97
CA PHE A 214 -19.01 -6.89 -10.08
C PHE A 214 -18.37 -8.25 -9.79
N GLY A 215 -19.17 -9.28 -9.48
CA GLY A 215 -18.68 -10.65 -9.29
C GLY A 215 -17.87 -10.86 -8.03
N LYS A 216 -18.14 -10.10 -6.95
CA LYS A 216 -17.49 -10.29 -5.65
C LYS A 216 -17.97 -11.58 -5.01
N ASP A 217 -17.03 -12.38 -4.50
CA ASP A 217 -17.34 -13.65 -3.85
C ASP A 217 -18.27 -13.48 -2.64
N ALA A 218 -19.20 -14.43 -2.45
CA ALA A 218 -20.22 -14.37 -1.40
C ALA A 218 -19.63 -14.15 0.01
N HIS A 219 -18.54 -14.84 0.35
CA HIS A 219 -17.88 -14.71 1.66
C HIS A 219 -17.20 -13.36 1.88
N ARG A 220 -17.06 -12.54 0.83
CA ARG A 220 -16.48 -11.19 0.85
C ARG A 220 -17.53 -10.09 0.75
N LEU A 221 -18.80 -10.44 0.65
CA LEU A 221 -19.90 -9.48 0.78
C LEU A 221 -20.12 -9.15 2.25
N SER A 222 -20.45 -7.88 2.54
CA SER A 222 -20.87 -7.42 3.86
C SER A 222 -22.21 -6.73 3.76
N ALA A 223 -23.06 -6.92 4.78
CA ALA A 223 -24.26 -6.13 4.96
C ALA A 223 -23.93 -4.76 5.57
N ILE A 224 -24.79 -3.78 5.35
CA ILE A 224 -24.72 -2.44 5.96
C ILE A 224 -26.11 -2.11 6.46
N ARG A 225 -26.44 -2.48 7.73
CA ARG A 225 -27.80 -2.47 8.29
C ARG A 225 -27.88 -2.02 9.73
N THR A 226 -26.80 -2.17 10.49
CA THR A 226 -26.79 -1.99 11.93
C THR A 226 -26.05 -0.72 12.30
N ALA A 227 -26.77 0.28 12.79
CA ALA A 227 -26.14 1.51 13.27
C ALA A 227 -25.25 1.25 14.50
N PRO A 228 -24.23 2.09 14.74
CA PRO A 228 -23.81 3.18 13.89
C PRO A 228 -23.17 2.72 12.58
N PHE A 229 -23.33 3.56 11.55
CA PHE A 229 -22.67 3.42 10.25
C PHE A 229 -21.39 4.22 10.22
N TYR A 230 -20.42 3.74 9.49
CA TYR A 230 -19.09 4.32 9.39
C TYR A 230 -18.75 4.55 7.93
N GLY A 231 -18.01 5.63 7.68
CA GLY A 231 -17.45 5.88 6.37
C GLY A 231 -16.16 6.68 6.45
N VAL A 232 -15.26 6.41 5.54
CA VAL A 232 -13.99 7.12 5.42
C VAL A 232 -13.65 7.33 3.96
N ARG A 233 -13.27 8.56 3.61
CA ARG A 233 -12.66 8.82 2.30
C ARG A 233 -11.27 8.21 2.27
N THR A 234 -10.95 7.52 1.19
CA THR A 234 -9.62 6.92 0.98
C THR A 234 -9.06 7.30 -0.38
N SER A 235 -7.76 7.31 -0.45
CA SER A 235 -7.00 7.57 -1.66
C SER A 235 -5.80 6.66 -1.77
N GLY A 236 -5.19 6.66 -2.96
CA GLY A 236 -4.01 5.89 -3.25
C GLY A 236 -2.75 6.43 -2.61
N TYR A 237 -1.87 5.53 -2.21
CA TYR A 237 -0.54 5.84 -1.72
C TYR A 237 0.49 4.85 -2.26
N MET A 238 1.70 5.31 -2.47
CA MET A 238 2.80 4.45 -2.89
C MET A 238 3.46 3.80 -1.68
N LEU A 239 3.46 2.46 -1.63
CA LEU A 239 4.13 1.71 -0.58
C LEU A 239 5.63 1.57 -0.83
N CYS A 240 5.99 1.12 -2.03
CA CYS A 240 7.38 0.95 -2.46
C CYS A 240 7.47 0.88 -3.99
N THR A 241 8.66 1.07 -4.52
CA THR A 241 8.93 0.75 -5.92
C THR A 241 9.05 -0.77 -6.10
N LEU A 242 8.64 -1.27 -7.26
CA LEU A 242 8.78 -2.69 -7.66
C LEU A 242 9.95 -2.88 -8.62
N ASP A 243 10.30 -1.85 -9.34
CA ASP A 243 11.50 -1.75 -10.15
C ASP A 243 12.72 -1.32 -9.31
N GLY A 244 13.87 -1.52 -9.84
CA GLY A 244 15.11 -1.10 -9.19
C GLY A 244 16.33 -1.36 -10.06
N ILE A 245 17.49 -1.39 -9.42
CA ILE A 245 18.75 -1.69 -10.06
C ILE A 245 18.78 -3.19 -10.36
N THR A 246 19.03 -3.52 -11.61
CA THR A 246 19.08 -4.91 -12.08
C THR A 246 20.22 -5.68 -11.40
N ILE A 247 19.92 -6.85 -10.87
CA ILE A 247 20.86 -7.73 -10.18
C ILE A 247 20.85 -9.12 -10.80
N ASN A 248 21.98 -9.80 -10.73
CA ASN A 248 22.10 -11.21 -11.10
C ASN A 248 21.77 -12.14 -9.92
N GLU A 249 21.85 -13.46 -10.14
CA GLU A 249 21.58 -14.50 -9.14
C GLU A 249 22.55 -14.49 -7.94
N ASN A 250 23.68 -13.79 -8.07
CA ASN A 250 24.65 -13.58 -7.00
C ASN A 250 24.45 -12.23 -6.27
N PHE A 251 23.33 -11.54 -6.53
CA PHE A 251 22.98 -10.23 -6.00
C PHE A 251 23.92 -9.09 -6.42
N GLN A 252 24.79 -9.32 -7.43
CA GLN A 252 25.65 -8.31 -7.99
C GLN A 252 24.85 -7.43 -8.96
N THR A 253 25.09 -6.15 -8.88
CA THR A 253 24.59 -5.20 -9.87
C THR A 253 25.19 -5.48 -11.25
N VAL A 254 24.41 -5.36 -12.32
CA VAL A 254 24.89 -5.54 -13.68
C VAL A 254 24.87 -4.22 -14.47
N ASP A 255 25.71 -4.13 -15.50
CA ASP A 255 25.72 -3.05 -16.48
C ASP A 255 24.69 -3.30 -17.60
N ASP A 256 24.61 -2.38 -18.56
CA ASP A 256 23.70 -2.48 -19.72
C ASP A 256 23.97 -3.70 -20.63
N ASN A 257 25.10 -4.38 -20.49
CA ASN A 257 25.44 -5.59 -21.21
C ASN A 257 25.18 -6.86 -20.36
N GLY A 258 24.62 -6.72 -19.18
CA GLY A 258 24.37 -7.82 -18.24
C GLY A 258 25.63 -8.32 -17.50
N LYS A 259 26.75 -7.59 -17.59
CA LYS A 259 27.99 -7.93 -16.91
C LYS A 259 27.99 -7.40 -15.50
N ALA A 260 28.37 -8.25 -14.53
CA ALA A 260 28.47 -7.86 -13.13
C ALA A 260 29.47 -6.73 -12.92
N ILE A 261 29.08 -5.71 -12.15
CA ILE A 261 29.94 -4.64 -11.67
C ILE A 261 30.62 -5.14 -10.41
N GLU A 262 31.96 -5.28 -10.48
CA GLU A 262 32.74 -5.83 -9.37
C GLU A 262 32.60 -5.02 -8.09
N GLY A 263 32.37 -5.70 -6.97
CA GLY A 263 32.25 -5.09 -5.64
C GLY A 263 30.93 -4.33 -5.40
N LEU A 264 29.97 -4.30 -6.36
CA LEU A 264 28.70 -3.60 -6.21
C LEU A 264 27.53 -4.58 -6.04
N TYR A 265 26.88 -4.50 -4.90
CA TYR A 265 25.72 -5.32 -4.53
C TYR A 265 24.57 -4.42 -4.10
N VAL A 266 23.36 -4.76 -4.54
CA VAL A 266 22.14 -4.02 -4.18
C VAL A 266 21.08 -4.99 -3.66
N THR A 267 20.40 -4.61 -2.57
CA THR A 267 19.33 -5.40 -1.98
C THR A 267 18.22 -4.52 -1.44
N GLY A 268 17.08 -5.13 -1.12
CA GLY A 268 15.91 -4.44 -0.61
C GLY A 268 15.12 -3.78 -1.75
N VAL A 269 14.45 -2.68 -1.44
CA VAL A 269 13.56 -1.98 -2.37
C VAL A 269 14.32 -1.37 -3.56
N ASP A 270 15.60 -1.06 -3.38
CA ASP A 270 16.42 -0.48 -4.45
C ASP A 270 16.87 -1.50 -5.50
N SER A 271 16.81 -2.83 -5.20
CA SER A 271 17.12 -3.86 -6.19
C SER A 271 15.88 -4.25 -7.00
N GLY A 272 16.04 -4.35 -8.30
CA GLY A 272 15.05 -4.80 -9.25
C GLY A 272 15.03 -6.31 -9.48
N SER A 273 14.49 -6.72 -10.60
CA SER A 273 14.49 -8.10 -11.12
C SER A 273 13.81 -9.16 -10.24
N TYR A 274 12.94 -8.76 -9.31
CA TYR A 274 12.32 -9.68 -8.35
C TYR A 274 10.80 -9.83 -8.53
N TYR A 275 10.07 -8.74 -8.68
CA TYR A 275 8.61 -8.75 -8.63
C TYR A 275 7.91 -8.94 -9.99
N ALA A 276 8.64 -8.98 -11.08
CA ALA A 276 8.08 -9.06 -12.43
C ALA A 276 6.92 -8.07 -12.67
N HIS A 277 7.11 -6.84 -12.21
CA HIS A 277 6.19 -5.68 -12.35
C HIS A 277 4.89 -5.74 -11.55
N THR A 278 4.71 -6.75 -10.68
CA THR A 278 3.54 -6.85 -9.80
C THR A 278 3.94 -7.32 -8.40
N TYR A 279 3.23 -6.86 -7.39
CA TYR A 279 3.48 -7.26 -6.00
C TYR A 279 2.59 -8.45 -5.62
N PRO A 280 3.13 -9.51 -5.01
CA PRO A 280 2.35 -10.67 -4.61
C PRO A 280 1.55 -10.37 -3.32
N ASN A 281 0.40 -9.72 -3.45
CA ASN A 281 -0.43 -9.27 -2.32
C ASN A 281 -0.81 -10.38 -1.35
N MET A 282 -0.95 -11.62 -1.84
CA MET A 282 -1.27 -12.80 -1.01
C MET A 282 -0.05 -13.31 -0.21
N SER A 283 1.15 -12.82 -0.50
CA SER A 283 2.38 -13.15 0.22
C SER A 283 2.85 -11.95 1.04
N THR A 284 2.12 -11.67 2.12
CA THR A 284 2.39 -10.52 2.99
C THR A 284 3.78 -10.59 3.63
N GLY A 285 4.42 -9.42 3.80
CA GLY A 285 5.77 -9.33 4.36
C GLY A 285 6.90 -9.62 3.38
N ASN A 286 6.61 -9.90 2.12
CA ASN A 286 7.59 -10.28 1.11
C ASN A 286 8.70 -9.23 0.93
N CYS A 287 8.35 -7.95 0.89
CA CYS A 287 9.33 -6.87 0.76
C CYS A 287 10.35 -6.87 1.91
N CYS A 288 9.89 -6.99 3.15
CA CYS A 288 10.75 -7.06 4.33
C CYS A 288 11.56 -8.38 4.35
N GLY A 289 10.90 -9.51 4.11
CA GLY A 289 11.52 -10.84 4.09
C GLY A 289 12.63 -10.94 3.04
N ARG A 290 12.38 -10.42 1.83
CA ARG A 290 13.38 -10.30 0.77
C ARG A 290 14.59 -9.49 1.22
N SER A 291 14.36 -8.29 1.75
CA SER A 291 15.42 -7.39 2.18
C SER A 291 16.34 -8.02 3.23
N VAL A 292 15.76 -8.67 4.22
CA VAL A 292 16.52 -9.37 5.29
C VAL A 292 17.26 -10.58 4.73
N THR A 293 16.58 -11.40 3.91
CA THR A 293 17.16 -12.63 3.37
C THR A 293 18.31 -12.34 2.42
N PHE A 294 18.12 -11.44 1.46
CA PHE A 294 19.15 -11.10 0.48
C PHE A 294 20.34 -10.39 1.16
N GLY A 295 20.08 -9.47 2.09
CA GLY A 295 21.14 -8.81 2.86
C GLY A 295 21.98 -9.82 3.64
N ARG A 296 21.35 -10.84 4.26
CA ARG A 296 22.07 -11.93 4.94
C ARG A 296 22.89 -12.79 3.97
N MET A 297 22.33 -13.11 2.82
CA MET A 297 23.04 -13.93 1.80
C MET A 297 24.26 -13.20 1.26
N ILE A 298 24.11 -11.93 0.90
CA ILE A 298 25.22 -11.07 0.46
C ILE A 298 26.29 -10.98 1.55
N GLY A 299 25.90 -10.71 2.79
CA GLY A 299 26.84 -10.62 3.91
C GLY A 299 27.64 -11.91 4.13
N LYS A 300 27.02 -13.08 3.99
CA LYS A 300 27.72 -14.37 4.06
C LYS A 300 28.67 -14.57 2.88
N ALA A 301 28.24 -14.23 1.66
CA ALA A 301 29.09 -14.37 0.47
C ALA A 301 30.34 -13.48 0.54
N LEU A 302 30.17 -12.23 1.00
CA LEU A 302 31.30 -11.30 1.16
C LEU A 302 32.26 -11.71 2.33
N ALA A 303 31.74 -12.31 3.39
CA ALA A 303 32.55 -12.77 4.50
C ALA A 303 33.36 -14.05 4.17
N ALA A 304 33.03 -14.76 3.07
CA ALA A 304 33.70 -15.97 2.63
C ALA A 304 34.80 -15.69 1.57
N GLN A 305 34.92 -14.44 1.11
CA GLN A 305 35.99 -13.97 0.23
C GLN A 305 37.22 -13.55 1.03
#